data_98a0a6814e133f68238b3e70b65eefd0
#
_entry.id   98a0a6814e133f68238b3e70b65eefd0
#
_cell.length_a   1.000
_cell.length_b   1.000
_cell.length_c   1.000
_cell.angle_alpha   90.00
_cell.angle_beta   90.00
_cell.angle_gamma   90.00
#
_symmetry.space_group_name_H-M   'P 1'
#
loop_
_entity.id
_entity.type
_entity.pdbx_description
1 polymer ?
#
loop_
_entity_poly.entity_id
_entity_poly.type
_entity_poly.pdbx_seq_one_letter_code
_entity_poly.pdbx_strand_id
1 'polypeptide(L)'
;PIGFTACSDDEDPTTEQSAEPEPEPEPDADYTVMLYGCGGGNLDDALIYNLSQVEGYGYSDKVQFTGLVKFSVPYQTGDDAQFQGTRLYSLTPTGMENERIADADYRLDNPDHLASFISDAAERMPAKRYVLVLWNHGSEFTPVYDQPSNWPGSSTRGVVFDDNVKEAGLDSHLSIFELEEGLKRSGVHFDLIYMDVCLMNMMENICQIADYTDYILSASHITPGYGGHYGRLMDKLEQHSEVLPAMQEYVPLTVELWKSLDTNNSYDLSLTDTRMLQPVLDEMRLFTDALIEERNSCQNDAESLELFDYY
;
A
#
# COMPACT_ATOMS: atom_id res chain seq x y z
N PRO A 1 -73.39 19.95 48.32
CA PRO A 1 -72.14 20.35 47.89
C PRO A 1 -71.21 19.14 47.88
N ILE A 2 -70.79 18.84 46.67
CA ILE A 2 -70.07 17.63 46.32
C ILE A 2 -68.59 18.03 46.22
N GLY A 3 -67.72 17.39 47.08
CA GLY A 3 -66.28 17.56 46.98
C GLY A 3 -65.69 16.63 45.95
N PHE A 4 -64.85 17.16 45.03
CA PHE A 4 -64.00 16.40 44.16
C PHE A 4 -62.59 16.37 44.76
N THR A 5 -62.09 15.16 45.07
CA THR A 5 -60.70 14.89 45.32
C THR A 5 -60.03 14.54 44.02
N ALA A 6 -59.02 15.32 43.61
CA ALA A 6 -58.17 15.01 42.52
C ALA A 6 -56.97 14.21 43.04
N CYS A 7 -56.76 12.99 42.52
CA CYS A 7 -55.51 12.26 42.63
C CYS A 7 -54.58 12.74 41.51
N SER A 8 -53.44 13.24 41.84
CA SER A 8 -52.33 13.48 40.94
C SER A 8 -51.34 12.31 41.09
N ASP A 9 -51.28 11.44 40.10
CA ASP A 9 -50.18 10.49 39.94
C ASP A 9 -49.09 11.19 39.10
N ASP A 10 -48.09 11.66 39.79
CA ASP A 10 -46.81 12.08 39.17
C ASP A 10 -45.98 10.81 38.94
N GLU A 11 -46.07 10.22 37.76
CA GLU A 11 -45.06 9.28 37.24
C GLU A 11 -43.88 10.08 36.72
N ASP A 12 -42.75 10.01 37.45
CA ASP A 12 -41.44 10.53 37.09
C ASP A 12 -40.92 9.67 35.92
N PRO A 13 -40.63 10.21 34.72
CA PRO A 13 -40.00 9.40 33.66
C PRO A 13 -38.56 9.12 34.00
N THR A 14 -38.31 7.91 34.47
CA THR A 14 -36.95 7.35 34.57
C THR A 14 -36.29 7.44 33.21
N THR A 15 -35.39 8.42 33.06
CA THR A 15 -34.48 8.53 31.91
C THR A 15 -33.52 7.34 32.01
N GLU A 16 -33.78 6.31 31.21
CA GLU A 16 -32.75 5.29 30.96
C GLU A 16 -31.56 6.00 30.30
N GLN A 17 -30.52 6.26 31.11
CA GLN A 17 -29.21 6.58 30.59
C GLN A 17 -28.72 5.35 29.81
N SER A 18 -28.75 5.42 28.49
CA SER A 18 -28.02 4.47 27.66
C SER A 18 -26.55 4.52 28.08
N ALA A 19 -26.08 3.45 28.69
CA ALA A 19 -24.66 3.30 28.99
C ALA A 19 -23.89 3.44 27.65
N GLU A 20 -22.91 4.35 27.62
CA GLU A 20 -21.95 4.37 26.52
C GLU A 20 -21.34 2.98 26.41
N PRO A 21 -21.19 2.42 25.19
CA PRO A 21 -20.54 1.13 25.03
C PRO A 21 -19.13 1.20 25.65
N GLU A 22 -18.79 0.20 26.43
CA GLU A 22 -17.42 0.06 26.95
C GLU A 22 -16.47 0.05 25.76
N PRO A 23 -15.33 0.76 25.83
CA PRO A 23 -14.34 0.73 24.76
C PRO A 23 -13.89 -0.72 24.52
N GLU A 24 -13.84 -1.12 23.26
CA GLU A 24 -13.29 -2.42 22.88
C GLU A 24 -11.85 -2.54 23.41
N PRO A 25 -11.45 -3.74 23.90
CA PRO A 25 -10.07 -3.93 24.36
C PRO A 25 -9.09 -3.67 23.21
N GLU A 26 -8.01 -2.95 23.50
CA GLU A 26 -6.95 -2.73 22.51
C GLU A 26 -6.37 -4.07 22.06
N PRO A 27 -6.02 -4.20 20.75
CA PRO A 27 -5.36 -5.39 20.24
C PRO A 27 -4.03 -5.67 20.96
N ASP A 28 -3.71 -6.93 21.18
CA ASP A 28 -2.45 -7.34 21.81
C ASP A 28 -1.24 -7.13 20.88
N ALA A 29 -1.42 -7.37 19.56
CA ALA A 29 -0.37 -7.17 18.57
C ALA A 29 -0.07 -5.69 18.33
N ASP A 30 1.20 -5.38 18.16
CA ASP A 30 1.64 -4.02 17.83
C ASP A 30 1.46 -3.72 16.34
N TYR A 31 1.71 -4.72 15.47
CA TYR A 31 1.62 -4.57 14.00
C TYR A 31 0.99 -5.77 13.32
N THR A 32 0.25 -5.51 12.27
CA THR A 32 -0.09 -6.50 11.23
C THR A 32 0.51 -6.04 9.90
N VAL A 33 1.41 -6.86 9.34
CA VAL A 33 2.02 -6.68 8.03
C VAL A 33 1.19 -7.44 7.01
N MET A 34 0.66 -6.72 6.04
CA MET A 34 -0.17 -7.24 4.94
C MET A 34 0.62 -7.17 3.63
N LEU A 35 0.90 -8.31 2.99
CA LEU A 35 1.55 -8.38 1.70
C LEU A 35 0.53 -8.60 0.59
N TYR A 36 0.48 -7.70 -0.39
CA TYR A 36 -0.32 -7.86 -1.61
C TYR A 36 0.64 -8.01 -2.78
N GLY A 37 0.85 -9.25 -3.23
CA GLY A 37 1.96 -9.60 -4.11
C GLY A 37 1.58 -10.47 -5.30
N CYS A 38 2.15 -10.13 -6.47
CA CYS A 38 2.03 -10.91 -7.70
C CYS A 38 3.41 -11.18 -8.32
N GLY A 39 3.66 -12.38 -8.84
CA GLY A 39 4.93 -12.74 -9.47
C GLY A 39 5.23 -12.00 -10.78
N GLY A 40 4.19 -11.51 -11.49
CA GLY A 40 4.32 -10.58 -12.63
C GLY A 40 5.17 -11.10 -13.78
N GLY A 41 5.23 -12.39 -13.98
CA GLY A 41 5.87 -13.06 -15.11
C GLY A 41 7.37 -13.39 -14.94
N ASN A 42 8.11 -12.67 -14.10
CA ASN A 42 9.55 -12.85 -13.93
C ASN A 42 10.08 -12.64 -12.52
N LEU A 43 9.21 -12.39 -11.54
CA LEU A 43 9.59 -12.10 -10.15
C LEU A 43 9.19 -13.22 -9.16
N ASP A 44 8.69 -14.35 -9.65
CA ASP A 44 8.19 -15.42 -8.78
C ASP A 44 9.26 -15.94 -7.81
N ASP A 45 10.48 -16.20 -8.28
CA ASP A 45 11.58 -16.67 -7.42
C ASP A 45 11.94 -15.65 -6.34
N ALA A 46 11.84 -14.36 -6.65
CA ALA A 46 12.07 -13.29 -5.68
C ALA A 46 10.93 -13.22 -4.65
N LEU A 47 9.69 -13.41 -5.07
CA LEU A 47 8.54 -13.46 -4.18
C LEU A 47 8.62 -14.66 -3.22
N ILE A 48 9.00 -15.86 -3.74
CA ILE A 48 9.27 -17.04 -2.93
C ILE A 48 10.39 -16.76 -1.92
N TYR A 49 11.47 -16.11 -2.35
CA TYR A 49 12.57 -15.71 -1.47
C TYR A 49 12.10 -14.76 -0.37
N ASN A 50 11.28 -13.76 -0.68
CA ASN A 50 10.74 -12.84 0.31
C ASN A 50 9.81 -13.53 1.32
N LEU A 51 8.96 -14.48 0.88
CA LEU A 51 8.15 -15.30 1.77
C LEU A 51 9.03 -16.16 2.70
N SER A 52 10.14 -16.70 2.20
CA SER A 52 11.09 -17.45 3.03
C SER A 52 11.78 -16.58 4.09
N GLN A 53 11.96 -15.29 3.84
CA GLN A 53 12.49 -14.34 4.83
C GLN A 53 11.48 -14.08 5.95
N VAL A 54 10.19 -14.01 5.63
CA VAL A 54 9.11 -13.93 6.64
C VAL A 54 9.07 -15.20 7.47
N GLU A 55 9.14 -16.37 6.84
CA GLU A 55 9.21 -17.66 7.54
C GLU A 55 10.47 -17.73 8.43
N GLY A 56 11.61 -17.24 7.95
CA GLY A 56 12.87 -17.16 8.71
C GLY A 56 12.84 -16.20 9.89
N TYR A 57 12.00 -15.16 9.86
CA TYR A 57 11.75 -14.30 11.03
C TYR A 57 11.05 -15.10 12.13
N GLY A 58 10.09 -15.93 11.78
CA GLY A 58 9.33 -16.76 12.69
C GLY A 58 8.11 -16.05 13.28
N TYR A 59 7.34 -16.78 14.07
CA TYR A 59 6.12 -16.26 14.70
C TYR A 59 6.46 -15.29 15.82
N SER A 60 5.67 -14.21 15.90
CA SER A 60 5.69 -13.24 17.00
C SER A 60 4.25 -12.85 17.37
N ASP A 61 3.98 -12.69 18.67
CA ASP A 61 2.71 -12.14 19.17
C ASP A 61 2.60 -10.63 18.93
N LYS A 62 3.73 -9.96 18.63
CA LYS A 62 3.76 -8.50 18.43
C LYS A 62 3.62 -8.07 16.98
N VAL A 63 4.20 -8.84 16.05
CA VAL A 63 4.19 -8.54 14.62
C VAL A 63 3.60 -9.72 13.87
N GLN A 64 2.36 -9.57 13.47
CA GLN A 64 1.61 -10.55 12.69
C GLN A 64 1.89 -10.36 11.20
N PHE A 65 1.73 -11.43 10.41
CA PHE A 65 1.88 -11.39 8.97
C PHE A 65 0.77 -12.15 8.26
N THR A 66 0.22 -11.54 7.22
CA THR A 66 -0.63 -12.20 6.22
C THR A 66 -0.33 -11.66 4.83
N GLY A 67 -0.47 -12.50 3.80
CA GLY A 67 -0.18 -12.09 2.43
C GLY A 67 -1.12 -12.72 1.42
N LEU A 68 -1.71 -11.91 0.55
CA LEU A 68 -2.42 -12.38 -0.63
C LEU A 68 -1.45 -12.44 -1.79
N VAL A 69 -1.15 -13.67 -2.26
CA VAL A 69 -0.08 -13.92 -3.22
C VAL A 69 -0.59 -14.71 -4.41
N LYS A 70 -0.13 -14.32 -5.59
CA LYS A 70 -0.38 -15.01 -6.85
C LYS A 70 0.89 -15.11 -7.67
N PHE A 71 1.24 -16.33 -8.07
CA PHE A 71 2.38 -16.58 -8.94
C PHE A 71 2.01 -16.45 -10.41
N SER A 72 2.99 -16.23 -11.27
CA SER A 72 2.80 -16.04 -12.71
C SER A 72 2.41 -17.33 -13.44
N VAL A 73 2.05 -17.21 -14.71
CA VAL A 73 1.58 -18.32 -15.57
C VAL A 73 2.48 -19.56 -15.51
N PRO A 74 3.83 -19.50 -15.58
CA PRO A 74 4.68 -20.68 -15.49
C PRO A 74 4.48 -21.49 -14.21
N TYR A 75 4.26 -20.85 -13.09
CA TYR A 75 4.00 -21.50 -11.79
C TYR A 75 2.56 -21.99 -11.69
N GLN A 76 1.59 -21.27 -12.25
CA GLN A 76 0.19 -21.67 -12.28
C GLN A 76 -0.04 -22.97 -13.07
N THR A 77 0.75 -23.19 -14.12
CA THR A 77 0.65 -24.37 -15.01
C THR A 77 1.68 -25.45 -14.71
N GLY A 78 2.58 -25.21 -13.74
CA GLY A 78 3.58 -26.18 -13.30
C GLY A 78 2.99 -27.32 -12.47
N ASP A 79 3.82 -28.31 -12.15
CA ASP A 79 3.41 -29.50 -11.40
C ASP A 79 3.27 -29.26 -9.89
N ASP A 80 3.81 -28.17 -9.36
CA ASP A 80 3.78 -27.88 -7.92
C ASP A 80 2.52 -27.13 -7.51
N ALA A 81 1.61 -27.86 -6.89
CA ALA A 81 0.29 -27.37 -6.47
C ALA A 81 0.38 -26.23 -5.43
N GLN A 82 1.50 -26.07 -4.71
CA GLN A 82 1.65 -25.00 -3.72
C GLN A 82 1.71 -23.61 -4.34
N PHE A 83 2.02 -23.50 -5.63
CA PHE A 83 2.09 -22.21 -6.35
C PHE A 83 0.84 -21.93 -7.21
N GLN A 84 -0.09 -22.88 -7.30
CA GLN A 84 -1.27 -22.75 -8.15
C GLN A 84 -2.40 -21.99 -7.45
N GLY A 85 -3.16 -21.22 -8.23
CA GLY A 85 -4.25 -20.38 -7.72
C GLY A 85 -3.76 -19.11 -7.06
N THR A 86 -4.69 -18.41 -6.41
CA THR A 86 -4.43 -17.27 -5.53
C THR A 86 -4.43 -17.77 -4.10
N ARG A 87 -3.41 -17.40 -3.35
CA ARG A 87 -3.15 -17.98 -2.04
C ARG A 87 -3.07 -16.94 -0.95
N LEU A 88 -3.63 -17.28 0.20
CA LEU A 88 -3.47 -16.54 1.43
C LEU A 88 -2.39 -17.18 2.28
N TYR A 89 -1.33 -16.45 2.54
CA TYR A 89 -0.24 -16.83 3.44
C TYR A 89 -0.47 -16.23 4.82
N SER A 90 -0.10 -16.96 5.87
CA SER A 90 -0.14 -16.48 7.25
C SER A 90 1.01 -17.08 8.05
N LEU A 91 1.65 -16.27 8.87
CA LEU A 91 2.68 -16.75 9.79
C LEU A 91 2.01 -17.16 11.11
N THR A 92 2.14 -18.43 11.46
CA THR A 92 1.53 -19.05 12.63
C THR A 92 2.59 -19.58 13.60
N PRO A 93 2.25 -19.95 14.84
CA PRO A 93 3.19 -20.60 15.74
C PRO A 93 3.81 -21.89 15.21
N THR A 94 3.21 -22.50 14.19
CA THR A 94 3.69 -23.73 13.55
C THR A 94 4.53 -23.49 12.29
N GLY A 95 4.66 -22.22 11.86
CA GLY A 95 5.41 -21.79 10.68
C GLY A 95 4.55 -21.03 9.67
N MET A 96 5.07 -20.88 8.45
CA MET A 96 4.33 -20.26 7.35
C MET A 96 3.30 -21.24 6.81
N GLU A 97 2.05 -20.90 6.92
CA GLU A 97 0.93 -21.62 6.34
C GLU A 97 0.40 -20.87 5.13
N ASN A 98 -0.17 -21.63 4.17
CA ASN A 98 -0.86 -21.02 3.04
C ASN A 98 -2.05 -21.87 2.62
N GLU A 99 -3.12 -21.20 2.18
CA GLU A 99 -4.30 -21.84 1.62
C GLU A 99 -4.63 -21.23 0.25
N ARG A 100 -5.15 -22.06 -0.65
CA ARG A 100 -5.68 -21.60 -1.92
C ARG A 100 -7.08 -21.05 -1.70
N ILE A 101 -7.28 -19.77 -1.93
CA ILE A 101 -8.57 -19.10 -1.73
C ILE A 101 -9.34 -18.88 -3.03
N ALA A 102 -8.63 -18.84 -4.18
CA ALA A 102 -9.22 -18.65 -5.50
C ALA A 102 -8.36 -19.26 -6.61
N ASP A 103 -8.89 -19.26 -7.82
CA ASP A 103 -8.19 -19.70 -9.03
C ASP A 103 -7.23 -18.63 -9.57
N ALA A 104 -6.46 -18.97 -10.62
CA ALA A 104 -5.50 -18.06 -11.24
C ALA A 104 -6.15 -16.88 -11.99
N ASP A 105 -7.44 -16.93 -12.27
CA ASP A 105 -8.22 -15.85 -12.88
C ASP A 105 -8.74 -14.81 -11.86
N TYR A 106 -8.49 -15.02 -10.55
CA TYR A 106 -8.77 -14.00 -9.53
C TYR A 106 -7.90 -12.75 -9.76
N ARG A 107 -8.53 -11.59 -9.88
CA ARG A 107 -7.91 -10.34 -10.33
C ARG A 107 -7.24 -9.58 -9.19
N LEU A 108 -5.89 -9.62 -9.08
CA LEU A 108 -5.15 -8.77 -8.12
C LEU A 108 -5.10 -7.29 -8.55
N ASP A 109 -5.37 -7.01 -9.80
CA ASP A 109 -5.52 -5.67 -10.35
C ASP A 109 -6.93 -5.07 -10.15
N ASN A 110 -7.76 -5.69 -9.31
CA ASN A 110 -9.11 -5.21 -9.00
C ASN A 110 -9.14 -4.52 -7.62
N PRO A 111 -9.55 -3.24 -7.54
CA PRO A 111 -9.63 -2.50 -6.28
C PRO A 111 -10.56 -3.14 -5.24
N ASP A 112 -11.64 -3.82 -5.66
CA ASP A 112 -12.52 -4.54 -4.72
C ASP A 112 -11.81 -5.73 -4.06
N HIS A 113 -10.95 -6.43 -4.80
CA HIS A 113 -10.17 -7.55 -4.24
C HIS A 113 -9.08 -7.06 -3.28
N LEU A 114 -8.43 -5.94 -3.59
CA LEU A 114 -7.51 -5.29 -2.66
C LEU A 114 -8.24 -4.87 -1.38
N ALA A 115 -9.38 -4.20 -1.51
CA ALA A 115 -10.19 -3.75 -0.37
C ALA A 115 -10.63 -4.91 0.51
N SER A 116 -11.14 -5.99 -0.10
CA SER A 116 -11.57 -7.19 0.64
C SER A 116 -10.42 -7.85 1.38
N PHE A 117 -9.26 -8.01 0.73
CA PHE A 117 -8.07 -8.55 1.39
C PHE A 117 -7.66 -7.73 2.62
N ILE A 118 -7.62 -6.40 2.49
CA ILE A 118 -7.21 -5.50 3.58
C ILE A 118 -8.21 -5.57 4.75
N SER A 119 -9.51 -5.45 4.47
CA SER A 119 -10.54 -5.47 5.52
C SER A 119 -10.59 -6.83 6.22
N ASP A 120 -10.54 -7.94 5.47
CA ASP A 120 -10.53 -9.29 6.03
C ASP A 120 -9.25 -9.55 6.87
N ALA A 121 -8.10 -9.01 6.43
CA ALA A 121 -6.85 -9.13 7.19
C ALA A 121 -6.91 -8.34 8.51
N ALA A 122 -7.43 -7.12 8.48
CA ALA A 122 -7.58 -6.29 9.69
C ALA A 122 -8.58 -6.89 10.69
N GLU A 123 -9.66 -7.52 10.19
CA GLU A 123 -10.63 -8.22 11.05
C GLU A 123 -10.05 -9.48 11.69
N ARG A 124 -9.31 -10.29 10.93
CA ARG A 124 -8.73 -11.57 11.40
C ARG A 124 -7.50 -11.40 12.25
N MET A 125 -6.72 -10.36 12.01
CA MET A 125 -5.45 -10.06 12.66
C MET A 125 -5.43 -8.60 13.15
N PRO A 126 -6.27 -8.24 14.14
CA PRO A 126 -6.31 -6.89 14.65
C PRO A 126 -4.98 -6.54 15.32
N ALA A 127 -4.50 -5.33 15.08
CA ALA A 127 -3.28 -4.79 15.66
C ALA A 127 -3.44 -3.28 15.92
N LYS A 128 -2.55 -2.71 16.71
CA LYS A 128 -2.52 -1.27 16.96
C LYS A 128 -2.14 -0.47 15.71
N ARG A 129 -1.39 -1.11 14.78
CA ARG A 129 -0.85 -0.50 13.56
C ARG A 129 -0.89 -1.47 12.39
N TYR A 130 -1.10 -0.92 11.21
CA TYR A 130 -1.15 -1.69 9.99
C TYR A 130 -0.07 -1.25 9.00
N VAL A 131 0.60 -2.24 8.39
CA VAL A 131 1.59 -2.04 7.34
C VAL A 131 1.13 -2.77 6.09
N LEU A 132 0.97 -2.06 4.97
CA LEU A 132 0.68 -2.66 3.67
C LEU A 132 1.94 -2.68 2.83
N VAL A 133 2.29 -3.83 2.29
CA VAL A 133 3.35 -4.00 1.29
C VAL A 133 2.71 -4.31 -0.05
N LEU A 134 2.93 -3.45 -1.04
CA LEU A 134 2.58 -3.69 -2.44
C LEU A 134 3.82 -4.22 -3.16
N TRP A 135 3.75 -5.45 -3.64
CA TRP A 135 4.91 -6.15 -4.17
C TRP A 135 4.72 -6.58 -5.62
N ASN A 136 5.59 -6.15 -6.52
CA ASN A 136 5.70 -6.54 -7.92
C ASN A 136 6.59 -5.54 -8.69
N HIS A 137 6.26 -5.28 -9.98
CA HIS A 137 6.76 -4.15 -10.75
C HIS A 137 6.03 -2.86 -10.41
N GLY A 138 6.70 -1.73 -10.63
CA GLY A 138 6.15 -0.38 -10.59
C GLY A 138 6.58 0.41 -11.83
N SER A 139 5.77 1.35 -12.26
CA SER A 139 5.99 2.03 -13.55
C SER A 139 5.53 3.49 -13.59
N GLU A 140 5.84 4.25 -12.56
CA GLU A 140 5.57 5.70 -12.51
C GLU A 140 4.08 6.08 -12.43
N PHE A 141 3.83 7.38 -12.48
CA PHE A 141 2.50 8.00 -12.56
C PHE A 141 2.08 8.21 -14.01
N THR A 142 0.78 7.96 -14.31
CA THR A 142 0.15 8.39 -15.57
C THR A 142 -1.17 9.08 -15.26
N PRO A 143 -1.32 10.35 -15.61
CA PRO A 143 -2.60 11.03 -15.44
C PRO A 143 -3.67 10.38 -16.35
N VAL A 144 -4.83 10.05 -15.77
CA VAL A 144 -6.01 9.59 -16.52
C VAL A 144 -6.72 10.84 -17.06
N TYR A 145 -6.14 11.46 -18.07
CA TYR A 145 -6.90 12.35 -18.95
C TYR A 145 -7.33 11.54 -20.18
N ASP A 146 -8.40 11.95 -20.87
CA ASP A 146 -8.86 11.41 -22.16
C ASP A 146 -7.68 11.26 -23.14
N GLN A 147 -6.83 10.26 -22.89
CA GLN A 147 -5.70 9.97 -23.73
C GLN A 147 -6.21 9.33 -24.99
N PRO A 148 -5.78 9.80 -26.16
CA PRO A 148 -6.06 9.10 -27.40
C PRO A 148 -5.59 7.65 -27.23
N SER A 149 -6.38 6.68 -27.64
CA SER A 149 -6.12 5.24 -27.56
C SER A 149 -4.79 4.78 -28.21
N ASN A 150 -4.05 5.69 -28.80
CA ASN A 150 -2.76 5.47 -29.48
C ASN A 150 -1.56 6.16 -28.78
N TRP A 151 -1.72 6.67 -27.53
CA TRP A 151 -0.59 7.25 -26.80
C TRP A 151 0.36 6.13 -26.38
N PRO A 152 1.66 6.15 -26.78
CA PRO A 152 2.62 5.16 -26.36
C PRO A 152 2.79 5.20 -24.83
N GLY A 153 2.44 4.12 -24.12
CA GLY A 153 2.60 3.99 -22.68
C GLY A 153 1.34 4.28 -21.84
N SER A 154 0.17 4.50 -22.43
CA SER A 154 -1.07 4.76 -21.69
C SER A 154 -1.64 3.55 -20.94
N SER A 155 -1.08 2.35 -21.13
CA SER A 155 -1.66 1.09 -20.63
C SER A 155 -0.77 0.29 -19.66
N THR A 156 0.34 0.85 -19.17
CA THR A 156 1.34 0.06 -18.42
C THR A 156 1.85 0.73 -17.16
N ARG A 157 1.14 1.71 -16.58
CA ARG A 157 1.64 2.48 -15.44
C ARG A 157 0.80 2.29 -14.19
N GLY A 158 1.42 1.70 -13.16
CA GLY A 158 0.80 1.36 -11.90
C GLY A 158 1.65 0.37 -11.10
N VAL A 159 0.99 -0.43 -10.28
CA VAL A 159 1.60 -1.44 -9.40
C VAL A 159 0.88 -2.78 -9.55
N VAL A 160 1.49 -3.85 -9.05
CA VAL A 160 0.87 -5.19 -8.99
C VAL A 160 0.44 -5.70 -10.37
N PHE A 161 1.41 -5.93 -11.25
CA PHE A 161 1.18 -6.48 -12.60
C PHE A 161 0.86 -7.97 -12.53
N ASP A 162 -0.29 -8.37 -13.08
CA ASP A 162 -0.79 -9.73 -13.08
C ASP A 162 -0.85 -10.31 -14.51
N ASP A 163 0.14 -11.11 -14.87
CA ASP A 163 0.26 -11.72 -16.20
C ASP A 163 -0.73 -12.85 -16.47
N ASN A 164 -1.40 -13.39 -15.42
CA ASN A 164 -2.40 -14.45 -15.57
C ASN A 164 -3.72 -13.95 -16.18
N VAL A 165 -3.99 -12.65 -16.09
CA VAL A 165 -5.26 -12.03 -16.53
C VAL A 165 -5.03 -11.01 -17.64
N LYS A 166 -4.07 -11.27 -18.54
CA LYS A 166 -3.82 -10.43 -19.71
C LYS A 166 -5.03 -10.41 -20.64
N GLU A 167 -5.62 -9.23 -20.83
CA GLU A 167 -6.67 -9.01 -21.79
C GLU A 167 -6.11 -8.29 -23.03
N ALA A 168 -6.31 -8.88 -24.22
CA ALA A 168 -6.08 -8.23 -25.50
C ALA A 168 -4.71 -7.52 -25.69
N GLY A 169 -3.66 -8.01 -25.04
CA GLY A 169 -2.31 -7.46 -25.15
C GLY A 169 -1.99 -6.31 -24.19
N LEU A 170 -2.86 -6.06 -23.19
CA LEU A 170 -2.61 -5.15 -22.09
C LEU A 170 -2.19 -5.95 -20.85
N ASP A 171 -1.17 -5.50 -20.16
CA ASP A 171 -0.81 -6.05 -18.85
C ASP A 171 -1.81 -5.53 -17.81
N SER A 172 -2.37 -6.45 -17.02
CA SER A 172 -3.26 -6.08 -15.90
C SER A 172 -2.43 -5.56 -14.74
N HIS A 173 -2.82 -4.42 -14.18
CA HIS A 173 -2.17 -3.78 -13.04
C HIS A 173 -3.14 -2.85 -12.32
N LEU A 174 -2.84 -2.50 -11.08
CA LEU A 174 -3.54 -1.42 -10.38
C LEU A 174 -2.92 -0.08 -10.78
N SER A 175 -3.69 0.80 -11.40
CA SER A 175 -3.34 2.22 -11.50
C SER A 175 -3.33 2.86 -10.10
N ILE A 176 -2.68 4.00 -9.94
CA ILE A 176 -2.65 4.69 -8.63
C ILE A 176 -4.06 5.07 -8.16
N PHE A 177 -4.99 5.35 -9.09
CA PHE A 177 -6.39 5.66 -8.78
C PHE A 177 -7.19 4.43 -8.33
N GLU A 178 -6.94 3.27 -8.93
CA GLU A 178 -7.53 2.00 -8.50
C GLU A 178 -6.94 1.55 -7.15
N LEU A 179 -5.66 1.81 -6.91
CA LEU A 179 -5.03 1.63 -5.61
C LEU A 179 -5.73 2.48 -4.55
N GLU A 180 -5.91 3.79 -4.81
CA GLU A 180 -6.66 4.69 -3.93
C GLU A 180 -8.07 4.17 -3.65
N GLU A 181 -8.79 3.76 -4.70
CA GLU A 181 -10.15 3.22 -4.57
C GLU A 181 -10.18 1.99 -3.66
N GLY A 182 -9.21 1.07 -3.82
CA GLY A 182 -9.07 -0.11 -2.95
C GLY A 182 -8.79 0.26 -1.50
N LEU A 183 -7.86 1.18 -1.26
CA LEU A 183 -7.54 1.69 0.08
C LEU A 183 -8.78 2.33 0.74
N LYS A 184 -9.47 3.21 0.00
CA LYS A 184 -10.69 3.87 0.46
C LYS A 184 -11.79 2.89 0.84
N ARG A 185 -12.05 1.89 0.00
CA ARG A 185 -13.11 0.88 0.23
C ARG A 185 -12.79 -0.04 1.40
N SER A 186 -11.51 -0.30 1.67
CA SER A 186 -11.11 -1.13 2.81
C SER A 186 -11.49 -0.52 4.16
N GLY A 187 -11.57 0.81 4.24
CA GLY A 187 -11.84 1.54 5.48
C GLY A 187 -10.70 1.47 6.50
N VAL A 188 -9.54 0.92 6.13
CA VAL A 188 -8.36 0.78 7.01
C VAL A 188 -7.40 1.93 6.74
N HIS A 189 -6.94 2.58 7.81
CA HIS A 189 -5.82 3.52 7.75
C HIS A 189 -4.53 2.79 8.07
N PHE A 190 -3.46 3.07 7.30
CA PHE A 190 -2.17 2.44 7.48
C PHE A 190 -1.19 3.36 8.20
N ASP A 191 -0.37 2.81 9.07
CA ASP A 191 0.79 3.51 9.63
C ASP A 191 1.94 3.55 8.60
N LEU A 192 2.00 2.56 7.69
CA LEU A 192 2.97 2.50 6.61
C LEU A 192 2.39 1.79 5.38
N ILE A 193 2.51 2.42 4.21
CA ILE A 193 2.41 1.74 2.92
C ILE A 193 3.81 1.64 2.33
N TYR A 194 4.32 0.42 2.17
CA TYR A 194 5.58 0.14 1.50
C TYR A 194 5.31 -0.29 0.06
N MET A 195 5.62 0.58 -0.89
CA MET A 195 5.61 0.25 -2.31
C MET A 195 6.95 -0.39 -2.67
N ASP A 196 7.06 -1.72 -2.50
CA ASP A 196 8.25 -2.50 -2.87
C ASP A 196 8.22 -2.81 -4.37
N VAL A 197 8.28 -1.75 -5.13
CA VAL A 197 8.15 -1.67 -6.59
C VAL A 197 9.01 -0.52 -7.12
N CYS A 198 9.38 -0.57 -8.40
CA CYS A 198 10.19 0.48 -9.02
C CYS A 198 9.42 1.80 -9.19
N LEU A 199 10.12 2.95 -9.17
CA LEU A 199 9.70 4.23 -9.74
C LEU A 199 8.43 4.87 -9.13
N MET A 200 8.01 4.47 -7.93
CA MET A 200 6.75 4.94 -7.35
C MET A 200 6.91 6.11 -6.37
N ASN A 201 8.14 6.54 -6.04
CA ASN A 201 8.37 7.70 -5.19
C ASN A 201 8.24 9.01 -5.98
N MET A 202 7.04 9.26 -6.49
CA MET A 202 6.66 10.47 -7.22
C MET A 202 5.62 11.24 -6.42
N MET A 203 5.68 12.57 -6.47
CA MET A 203 4.76 13.43 -5.72
C MET A 203 3.28 13.12 -6.03
N GLU A 204 2.98 12.83 -7.29
CA GLU A 204 1.64 12.50 -7.77
C GLU A 204 1.12 11.22 -7.10
N ASN A 205 1.94 10.17 -7.04
CA ASN A 205 1.58 8.91 -6.40
C ASN A 205 1.40 9.10 -4.89
N ILE A 206 2.34 9.82 -4.26
CA ILE A 206 2.32 10.09 -2.82
C ILE A 206 1.06 10.87 -2.45
N CYS A 207 0.75 11.96 -3.16
CA CYS A 207 -0.42 12.78 -2.88
C CYS A 207 -1.74 12.03 -3.07
N GLN A 208 -1.79 11.10 -4.04
CA GLN A 208 -3.01 10.35 -4.36
C GLN A 208 -3.43 9.42 -3.22
N ILE A 209 -2.47 8.87 -2.47
CA ILE A 209 -2.76 7.89 -1.40
C ILE A 209 -2.46 8.40 0.01
N ALA A 210 -2.04 9.66 0.14
CA ALA A 210 -1.62 10.25 1.43
C ALA A 210 -2.69 10.20 2.53
N ASP A 211 -3.97 10.30 2.16
CA ASP A 211 -5.08 10.29 3.12
C ASP A 211 -5.29 8.93 3.81
N TYR A 212 -4.65 7.87 3.30
CA TYR A 212 -4.85 6.48 3.77
C TYR A 212 -3.67 5.95 4.59
N THR A 213 -2.61 6.74 4.76
CA THR A 213 -1.41 6.29 5.49
C THR A 213 -0.63 7.44 6.12
N ASP A 214 0.02 7.18 7.26
CA ASP A 214 0.92 8.14 7.90
C ASP A 214 2.27 8.24 7.19
N TYR A 215 2.78 7.10 6.68
CA TYR A 215 4.07 7.02 6.01
C TYR A 215 3.99 6.22 4.70
N ILE A 216 4.74 6.67 3.70
CA ILE A 216 4.96 5.94 2.45
C ILE A 216 6.44 5.66 2.32
N LEU A 217 6.78 4.37 2.14
CA LEU A 217 8.13 3.91 1.81
C LEU A 217 8.18 3.51 0.35
N SER A 218 9.01 4.16 -0.46
CA SER A 218 9.07 3.92 -1.90
C SER A 218 10.42 4.37 -2.50
N ALA A 219 10.71 3.91 -3.72
CA ALA A 219 11.92 4.24 -4.46
C ALA A 219 11.62 5.14 -5.67
N SER A 220 12.51 6.11 -5.93
CA SER A 220 12.46 6.97 -7.12
C SER A 220 13.07 6.30 -8.35
N HIS A 221 13.90 5.28 -8.13
CA HIS A 221 14.61 4.54 -9.16
C HIS A 221 14.14 3.07 -9.23
N ILE A 222 14.80 2.30 -10.10
CA ILE A 222 14.61 0.85 -10.19
C ILE A 222 15.09 0.21 -8.90
N THR A 223 14.27 -0.65 -8.32
CA THR A 223 14.63 -1.52 -7.19
C THR A 223 15.14 -2.87 -7.69
N PRO A 224 16.02 -3.57 -6.93
CA PRO A 224 16.40 -4.93 -7.29
C PRO A 224 15.19 -5.86 -7.27
N GLY A 225 15.19 -6.87 -8.16
CA GLY A 225 14.09 -7.85 -8.20
C GLY A 225 13.89 -8.64 -6.90
N TYR A 226 14.87 -8.63 -6.00
CA TYR A 226 14.76 -9.24 -4.67
C TYR A 226 13.88 -8.45 -3.70
N GLY A 227 13.54 -7.19 -4.04
CA GLY A 227 12.75 -6.33 -3.16
C GLY A 227 13.40 -6.02 -1.81
N GLY A 228 12.58 -5.65 -0.85
CA GLY A 228 12.98 -5.46 0.54
C GLY A 228 13.34 -6.76 1.26
N HIS A 229 13.91 -6.64 2.45
CA HIS A 229 14.20 -7.81 3.30
C HIS A 229 13.14 -7.90 4.40
N TYR A 230 12.10 -8.68 4.19
CA TYR A 230 10.91 -8.69 5.06
C TYR A 230 11.15 -9.24 6.47
N GLY A 231 12.05 -10.22 6.61
CA GLY A 231 12.44 -10.65 7.95
C GLY A 231 13.07 -9.50 8.77
N ARG A 232 13.87 -8.63 8.15
CA ARG A 232 14.41 -7.43 8.80
C ARG A 232 13.35 -6.35 9.01
N LEU A 233 12.43 -6.19 8.08
CA LEU A 233 11.31 -5.26 8.27
C LEU A 233 10.52 -5.60 9.53
N MET A 234 10.11 -6.87 9.66
CA MET A 234 9.37 -7.35 10.81
C MET A 234 10.19 -7.25 12.11
N ASP A 235 11.49 -7.58 12.07
CA ASP A 235 12.40 -7.42 13.20
C ASP A 235 12.49 -5.97 13.68
N LYS A 236 12.57 -4.99 12.76
CA LYS A 236 12.60 -3.57 13.12
C LYS A 236 11.25 -3.06 13.65
N LEU A 237 10.14 -3.51 13.08
CA LEU A 237 8.81 -3.21 13.59
C LEU A 237 8.61 -3.80 15.01
N GLU A 238 9.12 -5.00 15.29
CA GLU A 238 9.04 -5.60 16.64
C GLU A 238 9.89 -4.87 17.69
N GLN A 239 11.04 -4.33 17.28
CA GLN A 239 11.94 -3.58 18.17
C GLN A 239 11.44 -2.19 18.52
N HIS A 240 10.54 -1.63 17.71
CA HIS A 240 10.06 -0.25 17.84
C HIS A 240 8.54 -0.17 17.92
N SER A 241 8.05 0.62 18.85
CA SER A 241 6.60 0.88 18.97
C SER A 241 6.06 1.85 17.91
N GLU A 242 6.93 2.52 17.16
CA GLU A 242 6.59 3.53 16.16
C GLU A 242 7.27 3.23 14.81
N VAL A 243 6.57 3.54 13.70
CA VAL A 243 7.08 3.27 12.34
C VAL A 243 8.35 4.07 12.04
N LEU A 244 8.42 5.35 12.41
CA LEU A 244 9.56 6.20 12.07
C LEU A 244 10.89 5.66 12.59
N PRO A 245 11.05 5.31 13.89
CA PRO A 245 12.30 4.72 14.38
C PRO A 245 12.63 3.38 13.70
N ALA A 246 11.62 2.54 13.45
CA ALA A 246 11.82 1.27 12.76
C ALA A 246 12.37 1.48 11.34
N MET A 247 11.82 2.43 10.60
CA MET A 247 12.25 2.73 9.23
C MET A 247 13.59 3.47 9.17
N GLN A 248 13.93 4.28 10.17
CA GLN A 248 15.26 4.90 10.27
C GLN A 248 16.39 3.85 10.34
N GLU A 249 16.11 2.67 10.89
CA GLU A 249 17.06 1.55 10.90
C GLU A 249 16.91 0.64 9.67
N TYR A 250 15.68 0.38 9.23
CA TYR A 250 15.41 -0.53 8.11
C TYR A 250 15.91 -0.01 6.77
N VAL A 251 15.67 1.27 6.46
CA VAL A 251 16.01 1.87 5.16
C VAL A 251 17.51 1.80 4.84
N PRO A 252 18.42 2.25 5.72
CA PRO A 252 19.86 2.13 5.45
C PRO A 252 20.31 0.68 5.25
N LEU A 253 19.82 -0.25 6.07
CA LEU A 253 20.17 -1.67 5.97
C LEU A 253 19.71 -2.27 4.63
N THR A 254 18.53 -1.86 4.14
CA THR A 254 17.99 -2.34 2.86
C THR A 254 18.79 -1.79 1.68
N VAL A 255 19.10 -0.50 1.67
CA VAL A 255 19.91 0.13 0.61
C VAL A 255 21.34 -0.43 0.60
N GLU A 256 21.95 -0.69 1.76
CA GLU A 256 23.26 -1.35 1.84
C GLU A 256 23.21 -2.78 1.28
N LEU A 257 22.18 -3.54 1.59
CA LEU A 257 21.96 -4.87 1.02
C LEU A 257 21.87 -4.81 -0.49
N TRP A 258 21.04 -3.94 -1.04
CA TRP A 258 20.89 -3.76 -2.49
C TRP A 258 22.21 -3.42 -3.17
N LYS A 259 22.99 -2.48 -2.61
CA LYS A 259 24.33 -2.15 -3.11
C LYS A 259 25.32 -3.29 -3.04
N SER A 260 25.19 -4.18 -2.05
CA SER A 260 26.06 -5.35 -1.92
C SER A 260 25.77 -6.44 -2.96
N LEU A 261 24.51 -6.54 -3.38
CA LEU A 261 24.05 -7.52 -4.38
C LEU A 261 24.31 -7.05 -5.82
N ASP A 262 24.21 -5.75 -6.06
CA ASP A 262 24.49 -5.14 -7.36
C ASP A 262 25.23 -3.81 -7.18
N THR A 263 26.54 -3.85 -7.45
CA THR A 263 27.42 -2.68 -7.32
C THR A 263 27.40 -1.74 -8.53
N ASN A 264 26.69 -2.10 -9.61
CA ASN A 264 26.69 -1.33 -10.85
C ASN A 264 25.57 -0.30 -10.90
N ASN A 265 24.53 -0.46 -10.06
CA ASN A 265 23.39 0.41 -10.00
C ASN A 265 23.40 1.31 -8.76
N SER A 266 22.69 2.42 -8.87
CA SER A 266 22.39 3.30 -7.74
C SER A 266 20.97 2.99 -7.27
N TYR A 267 20.81 2.84 -5.96
CA TYR A 267 19.54 2.54 -5.32
C TYR A 267 19.18 3.63 -4.32
N ASP A 268 17.91 3.96 -4.26
CA ASP A 268 17.32 4.83 -3.26
C ASP A 268 16.10 4.15 -2.64
N LEU A 269 15.80 4.53 -1.41
CA LEU A 269 14.58 4.15 -0.71
C LEU A 269 14.26 5.29 0.25
N SER A 270 13.09 5.88 0.10
CA SER A 270 12.69 7.09 0.82
C SER A 270 11.44 6.85 1.66
N LEU A 271 11.47 7.32 2.90
CA LEU A 271 10.29 7.39 3.77
C LEU A 271 9.72 8.79 3.73
N THR A 272 8.48 8.91 3.31
CA THR A 272 7.73 10.17 3.27
C THR A 272 6.69 10.20 4.39
N ASP A 273 6.71 11.23 5.24
CA ASP A 273 5.65 11.52 6.20
C ASP A 273 4.53 12.30 5.50
N THR A 274 3.40 11.65 5.27
CA THR A 274 2.28 12.22 4.52
C THR A 274 1.63 13.40 5.22
N ARG A 275 1.70 13.45 6.55
CA ARG A 275 1.17 14.55 7.39
C ARG A 275 1.93 15.86 7.17
N MET A 276 3.13 15.78 6.57
CA MET A 276 3.97 16.94 6.28
C MET A 276 3.87 17.42 4.82
N LEU A 277 2.97 16.85 4.01
CA LEU A 277 2.82 17.20 2.60
C LEU A 277 2.23 18.59 2.37
N GLN A 278 1.24 19.01 3.18
CA GLN A 278 0.51 20.25 2.93
C GLN A 278 1.41 21.50 2.81
N PRO A 279 2.42 21.72 3.67
CA PRO A 279 3.36 22.84 3.50
C PRO A 279 4.12 22.78 2.17
N VAL A 280 4.52 21.58 1.72
CA VAL A 280 5.22 21.40 0.44
C VAL A 280 4.29 21.74 -0.73
N LEU A 281 3.05 21.30 -0.68
CA LEU A 281 2.04 21.57 -1.72
C LEU A 281 1.70 23.08 -1.80
N ASP A 282 1.67 23.78 -0.66
CA ASP A 282 1.44 25.20 -0.61
C ASP A 282 2.57 25.97 -1.29
N GLU A 283 3.84 25.62 -1.03
CA GLU A 283 5.01 26.21 -1.69
C GLU A 283 5.06 25.87 -3.19
N MET A 284 4.73 24.63 -3.57
CA MET A 284 4.62 24.22 -4.97
C MET A 284 3.56 25.03 -5.71
N ARG A 285 2.42 25.32 -5.07
CA ARG A 285 1.38 26.16 -5.65
C ARG A 285 1.91 27.57 -5.90
N LEU A 286 2.56 28.19 -4.91
CA LEU A 286 3.14 29.53 -5.06
C LEU A 286 4.16 29.57 -6.21
N PHE A 287 5.01 28.55 -6.31
CA PHE A 287 5.98 28.43 -7.40
C PHE A 287 5.28 28.29 -8.76
N THR A 288 4.28 27.42 -8.84
CA THR A 288 3.51 27.21 -10.08
C THR A 288 2.76 28.45 -10.52
N ASP A 289 2.13 29.17 -9.58
CA ASP A 289 1.43 30.42 -9.86
C ASP A 289 2.41 31.49 -10.41
N ALA A 290 3.60 31.59 -9.83
CA ALA A 290 4.65 32.49 -10.32
C ALA A 290 5.13 32.11 -11.74
N LEU A 291 5.31 30.81 -12.04
CA LEU A 291 5.65 30.34 -13.38
C LEU A 291 4.54 30.65 -14.40
N ILE A 292 3.26 30.47 -14.01
CA ILE A 292 2.12 30.79 -14.87
C ILE A 292 2.07 32.30 -15.15
N GLU A 293 2.31 33.13 -14.14
CA GLU A 293 2.35 34.59 -14.28
C GLU A 293 3.48 35.02 -15.25
N GLU A 294 4.69 34.47 -15.06
CA GLU A 294 5.83 34.73 -15.92
C GLU A 294 5.56 34.26 -17.35
N ARG A 295 5.05 33.05 -17.55
CA ARG A 295 4.66 32.55 -18.88
C ARG A 295 3.66 33.46 -19.56
N ASN A 296 2.66 33.96 -18.85
CA ASN A 296 1.63 34.84 -19.39
C ASN A 296 2.20 36.25 -19.77
N SER A 297 3.35 36.63 -19.21
CA SER A 297 4.07 37.87 -19.60
C SER A 297 4.86 37.73 -20.89
N CYS A 298 5.16 36.50 -21.33
CA CYS A 298 5.89 36.21 -22.58
C CYS A 298 5.10 36.73 -23.80
N GLN A 299 5.81 37.30 -24.79
CA GLN A 299 5.20 37.92 -25.97
C GLN A 299 4.90 36.89 -27.07
N ASN A 300 5.53 35.71 -27.00
CA ASN A 300 5.40 34.65 -28.00
C ASN A 300 5.84 33.29 -27.44
N ASP A 301 5.57 32.23 -28.19
CA ASP A 301 5.89 30.85 -27.78
C ASP A 301 7.38 30.59 -27.62
N ALA A 302 8.26 31.31 -28.36
CA ALA A 302 9.70 31.14 -28.24
C ALA A 302 10.21 31.63 -26.89
N GLU A 303 9.71 32.78 -26.39
CA GLU A 303 10.06 33.30 -25.04
C GLU A 303 9.53 32.34 -23.97
N SER A 304 8.34 31.77 -24.14
CA SER A 304 7.80 30.74 -23.22
C SER A 304 8.67 29.50 -23.17
N LEU A 305 9.20 29.03 -24.31
CA LEU A 305 10.11 27.87 -24.36
C LEU A 305 11.46 28.19 -23.67
N GLU A 306 12.02 29.40 -23.89
CA GLU A 306 13.25 29.81 -23.20
C GLU A 306 13.08 29.85 -21.69
N LEU A 307 11.90 30.23 -21.18
CA LEU A 307 11.60 30.17 -19.74
C LEU A 307 11.70 28.76 -19.19
N PHE A 308 11.11 27.76 -19.86
CA PHE A 308 11.18 26.37 -19.44
C PHE A 308 12.57 25.73 -19.59
N ASP A 309 13.39 26.19 -20.56
CA ASP A 309 14.78 25.76 -20.70
C ASP A 309 15.70 26.31 -19.59
N TYR A 310 15.27 27.35 -18.89
CA TYR A 310 16.04 27.98 -17.80
C TYR A 310 15.76 27.34 -16.42
N TYR A 311 14.55 26.84 -16.18
CA TYR A 311 14.10 26.21 -14.93
C TYR A 311 13.98 24.68 -15.08
#